data_d5d954d60a3f4cb4a2bda4f500694254
#
_entry.id   d5d954d60a3f4cb4a2bda4f500694254
#
_cell.length_a   1.000
_cell.length_b   1.000
_cell.length_c   1.000
_cell.angle_alpha   90.00
_cell.angle_beta   90.00
_cell.angle_gamma   90.00
#
_symmetry.space_group_name_H-M   'P 1'
#
loop_
_entity.id
_entity.type
_entity.pdbx_description
1 polymer ?
#
loop_
_entity_poly.entity_id
_entity_poly.type
_entity_poly.pdbx_seq_one_letter_code
_entity_poly.pdbx_strand_id
1 'polypeptide(L)'
;MQEQYRPEDIEQQVQSHWQEKQTFKVTEDNSKEKYYCLSMLPYPSGRLHMGHVRNYTLGDVMSRYQRMLGKNVLQPIGWDAFGLPAEGAAVKNNTAPAPWTYANIEYMKQQLKKLGFAYDWDREVTTCTPEYYRWEQWFFTKLYEKGLAYKKTSAVNWCPHDLTVLANEQVIDGCCWRCDTPVERKEIPQWFIKITAYAEELLNDLDTLEDWPEQVKTMQRNWIGRSEGVEITFDVADSTEKLSVYTTRPDTFMGVTYLAVAAGHPLAQQAAQNNPELKTFIDECRNTKVAEAEMATMEKKGMATGMFAIHPLTGEKVA
;
A
#
# COMPACT_ATOMS: atom_id res chain seq x y z
N MET A 1 3.22 22.45 49.18
CA MET A 1 3.94 22.40 47.88
C MET A 1 5.37 22.06 48.18
N GLN A 2 5.97 21.13 47.45
CA GLN A 2 7.42 20.87 47.55
C GLN A 2 8.14 22.08 46.91
N GLU A 3 9.28 22.49 47.51
CA GLU A 3 10.07 23.62 47.02
C GLU A 3 10.70 23.39 45.64
N GLN A 4 10.90 22.12 45.27
CA GLN A 4 11.39 21.72 43.97
C GLN A 4 10.39 20.85 43.21
N TYR A 5 10.18 21.20 41.94
CA TYR A 5 9.43 20.36 41.01
C TYR A 5 10.24 19.10 40.66
N ARG A 6 9.71 17.93 41.03
CA ARG A 6 10.27 16.62 40.70
C ARG A 6 9.35 15.89 39.72
N PRO A 7 9.57 16.04 38.42
CA PRO A 7 8.67 15.50 37.42
C PRO A 7 8.45 14.00 37.58
N GLU A 8 9.49 13.22 37.79
CA GLU A 8 9.40 11.74 37.88
C GLU A 8 8.45 11.28 39.00
N ASP A 9 8.53 11.91 40.19
CA ASP A 9 7.66 11.58 41.33
C ASP A 9 6.20 11.97 41.07
N ILE A 10 6.00 13.14 40.48
CA ILE A 10 4.67 13.69 40.20
C ILE A 10 3.99 12.90 39.07
N GLU A 11 4.71 12.62 37.99
CA GLU A 11 4.21 11.87 36.86
C GLU A 11 3.78 10.46 37.26
N GLN A 12 4.59 9.78 38.06
CA GLN A 12 4.26 8.45 38.56
C GLN A 12 3.00 8.47 39.45
N GLN A 13 2.90 9.42 40.36
CA GLN A 13 1.72 9.58 41.22
C GLN A 13 0.44 9.86 40.43
N VAL A 14 0.53 10.75 39.43
CA VAL A 14 -0.60 11.11 38.58
C VAL A 14 -1.02 9.94 37.70
N GLN A 15 -0.10 9.22 37.10
CA GLN A 15 -0.40 8.07 36.25
C GLN A 15 -1.00 6.93 37.07
N SER A 16 -0.52 6.67 38.29
CA SER A 16 -1.12 5.69 39.20
C SER A 16 -2.56 6.10 39.58
N HIS A 17 -2.79 7.38 39.88
CA HIS A 17 -4.13 7.88 40.15
C HIS A 17 -5.09 7.71 38.96
N TRP A 18 -4.64 8.03 37.73
CA TRP A 18 -5.45 7.81 36.52
C TRP A 18 -5.83 6.35 36.31
N GLN A 19 -4.89 5.44 36.58
CA GLN A 19 -5.12 4.00 36.47
C GLN A 19 -6.13 3.51 37.52
N GLU A 20 -5.96 3.89 38.80
CA GLU A 20 -6.87 3.53 39.89
C GLU A 20 -8.29 4.06 39.66
N LYS A 21 -8.40 5.30 39.21
CA LYS A 21 -9.70 5.95 38.94
C LYS A 21 -10.27 5.65 37.56
N GLN A 22 -9.55 4.91 36.71
CA GLN A 22 -9.94 4.67 35.32
C GLN A 22 -10.35 5.95 34.60
N THR A 23 -9.55 7.03 34.79
CA THR A 23 -9.91 8.40 34.41
C THR A 23 -10.23 8.56 32.92
N PHE A 24 -9.62 7.76 32.06
CA PHE A 24 -9.79 7.86 30.61
C PHE A 24 -10.68 6.74 30.03
N LYS A 25 -11.20 5.86 30.87
CA LYS A 25 -12.14 4.84 30.45
C LYS A 25 -13.45 5.49 30.01
N VAL A 26 -13.91 5.14 28.83
CA VAL A 26 -15.18 5.63 28.29
C VAL A 26 -16.29 4.60 28.52
N THR A 27 -17.44 5.08 28.90
CA THR A 27 -18.69 4.32 28.92
C THR A 27 -19.70 4.97 27.99
N GLU A 28 -20.54 4.17 27.36
CA GLU A 28 -21.59 4.65 26.48
C GLU A 28 -22.58 5.55 27.27
N ASP A 29 -22.60 6.85 26.91
CA ASP A 29 -23.47 7.85 27.52
C ASP A 29 -24.13 8.69 26.42
N ASN A 30 -25.40 8.43 26.16
CA ASN A 30 -26.17 9.14 25.14
C ASN A 30 -26.59 10.57 25.57
N SER A 31 -26.36 10.96 26.80
CA SER A 31 -26.64 12.32 27.27
C SER A 31 -25.54 13.33 26.92
N LYS A 32 -24.37 12.83 26.52
CA LYS A 32 -23.21 13.66 26.16
C LYS A 32 -22.94 13.60 24.67
N GLU A 33 -22.44 14.70 24.14
CA GLU A 33 -21.91 14.73 22.79
C GLU A 33 -20.71 13.77 22.66
N LYS A 34 -20.74 12.92 21.65
CA LYS A 34 -19.69 11.94 21.37
C LYS A 34 -18.53 12.60 20.65
N TYR A 35 -17.32 12.21 21.02
CA TYR A 35 -16.13 12.56 20.28
C TYR A 35 -15.21 11.35 20.12
N TYR A 36 -14.85 11.04 18.89
CA TYR A 36 -13.97 9.92 18.56
C TYR A 36 -12.64 10.47 18.03
N CYS A 37 -11.54 10.15 18.71
CA CYS A 37 -10.20 10.56 18.29
C CYS A 37 -9.33 9.34 18.05
N LEU A 38 -9.14 8.99 16.80
CA LEU A 38 -8.28 7.90 16.38
C LEU A 38 -6.95 8.45 15.89
N SER A 39 -5.86 8.01 16.50
CA SER A 39 -4.52 8.12 15.95
C SER A 39 -4.14 6.83 15.23
N MET A 40 -3.27 6.92 14.23
CA MET A 40 -2.78 5.75 13.50
C MET A 40 -2.16 4.73 14.46
N LEU A 41 -2.57 3.47 14.35
CA LEU A 41 -2.03 2.40 15.19
C LEU A 41 -0.54 2.18 14.87
N PRO A 42 0.36 2.14 15.88
CA PRO A 42 1.76 1.92 15.64
C PRO A 42 2.05 0.48 15.25
N TYR A 43 3.08 0.31 14.45
CA TYR A 43 3.63 -0.99 14.09
C TYR A 43 4.62 -1.45 15.18
N PRO A 44 4.45 -2.62 15.83
CA PRO A 44 5.29 -3.03 16.95
C PRO A 44 6.61 -3.69 16.49
N SER A 45 7.44 -2.95 15.75
CA SER A 45 8.72 -3.43 15.22
C SER A 45 9.95 -3.02 16.04
N GLY A 46 9.76 -2.43 17.23
CA GLY A 46 10.87 -1.97 18.05
C GLY A 46 10.46 -0.97 19.12
N ARG A 47 11.10 0.20 19.12
CA ARG A 47 10.87 1.28 20.08
C ARG A 47 10.08 2.42 19.46
N LEU A 48 9.40 3.23 20.29
CA LEU A 48 8.86 4.49 19.84
C LEU A 48 9.99 5.43 19.40
N HIS A 49 9.70 6.22 18.38
CA HIS A 49 10.57 7.31 17.92
C HIS A 49 9.80 8.64 17.96
N MET A 50 10.49 9.75 17.74
CA MET A 50 9.88 11.09 17.82
C MET A 50 8.68 11.30 16.89
N GLY A 51 8.62 10.60 15.75
CA GLY A 51 7.44 10.61 14.88
C GLY A 51 6.18 10.06 15.56
N HIS A 52 6.31 8.97 16.32
CA HIS A 52 5.23 8.45 17.15
C HIS A 52 4.82 9.45 18.24
N VAL A 53 5.79 10.02 18.96
CA VAL A 53 5.52 11.03 20.01
C VAL A 53 4.74 12.20 19.44
N ARG A 54 5.18 12.76 18.32
CA ARG A 54 4.49 13.86 17.64
C ARG A 54 3.05 13.50 17.28
N ASN A 55 2.86 12.37 16.61
CA ASN A 55 1.54 11.95 16.14
C ASN A 55 0.56 11.74 17.31
N TYR A 56 0.98 11.02 18.34
CA TYR A 56 0.11 10.70 19.47
C TYR A 56 -0.13 11.87 20.42
N THR A 57 0.83 12.78 20.54
CA THR A 57 0.64 14.01 21.32
C THR A 57 -0.45 14.89 20.70
N LEU A 58 -0.51 15.01 19.36
CA LEU A 58 -1.58 15.77 18.70
C LEU A 58 -2.97 15.19 19.02
N GLY A 59 -3.13 13.88 18.90
CA GLY A 59 -4.40 13.20 19.25
C GLY A 59 -4.73 13.34 20.74
N ASP A 60 -3.75 13.25 21.61
CA ASP A 60 -3.94 13.36 23.06
C ASP A 60 -4.38 14.78 23.47
N VAL A 61 -3.76 15.81 22.92
CA VAL A 61 -4.17 17.21 23.17
C VAL A 61 -5.61 17.43 22.73
N MET A 62 -5.99 16.99 21.54
CA MET A 62 -7.35 17.10 21.03
C MET A 62 -8.36 16.37 21.95
N SER A 63 -8.06 15.15 22.32
CA SER A 63 -8.92 14.34 23.20
C SER A 63 -9.10 14.96 24.58
N ARG A 64 -8.02 15.47 25.19
CA ARG A 64 -8.09 16.16 26.50
C ARG A 64 -8.92 17.42 26.42
N TYR A 65 -8.72 18.23 25.37
CA TYR A 65 -9.52 19.43 25.15
C TYR A 65 -11.01 19.11 25.02
N GLN A 66 -11.39 18.12 24.25
CA GLN A 66 -12.78 17.73 24.09
C GLN A 66 -13.40 17.17 25.40
N ARG A 67 -12.60 16.44 26.21
CA ARG A 67 -13.03 16.03 27.57
C ARG A 67 -13.28 17.23 28.48
N MET A 68 -12.42 18.25 28.42
CA MET A 68 -12.60 19.48 29.20
C MET A 68 -13.86 20.25 28.79
N LEU A 69 -14.32 20.11 27.54
CA LEU A 69 -15.61 20.62 27.07
C LEU A 69 -16.80 19.77 27.50
N GLY A 70 -16.59 18.68 28.27
CA GLY A 70 -17.65 17.82 28.79
C GLY A 70 -18.12 16.71 27.84
N LYS A 71 -17.49 16.52 26.69
CA LYS A 71 -17.86 15.46 25.74
C LYS A 71 -17.50 14.06 26.23
N ASN A 72 -18.20 13.06 25.70
CA ASN A 72 -17.86 11.65 25.89
C ASN A 72 -16.83 11.24 24.84
N VAL A 73 -15.56 11.17 25.24
CA VAL A 73 -14.43 11.02 24.33
C VAL A 73 -13.89 9.62 24.33
N LEU A 74 -13.97 8.94 23.20
CA LEU A 74 -13.27 7.67 22.93
C LEU A 74 -11.93 7.97 22.22
N GLN A 75 -10.84 7.65 22.90
CA GLN A 75 -9.49 7.67 22.35
C GLN A 75 -8.88 6.28 22.49
N PRO A 76 -9.10 5.38 21.52
CA PRO A 76 -8.53 4.05 21.55
C PRO A 76 -7.07 4.04 21.15
N ILE A 77 -6.39 2.94 21.46
CA ILE A 77 -5.05 2.60 20.96
C ILE A 77 -5.06 1.15 20.48
N GLY A 78 -4.09 0.80 19.65
CA GLY A 78 -3.90 -0.57 19.21
C GLY A 78 -2.58 -0.74 18.49
N TRP A 79 -2.40 -1.94 17.95
CA TRP A 79 -1.16 -2.37 17.31
C TRP A 79 -1.48 -2.94 15.94
N ASP A 80 -0.88 -2.34 14.91
CA ASP A 80 -0.85 -2.90 13.56
C ASP A 80 0.26 -3.95 13.53
N ALA A 81 -0.10 -5.22 13.78
CA ALA A 81 0.83 -6.23 14.25
C ALA A 81 1.05 -7.39 13.27
N PHE A 82 0.52 -7.32 12.06
CA PHE A 82 0.78 -8.28 10.99
C PHE A 82 1.77 -7.76 9.95
N GLY A 83 2.31 -8.69 9.17
CA GLY A 83 3.00 -8.45 7.93
C GLY A 83 4.51 -8.63 7.95
N LEU A 84 5.11 -8.44 6.79
CA LEU A 84 6.53 -8.67 6.51
C LEU A 84 7.52 -7.91 7.42
N PRO A 85 7.25 -6.68 7.90
CA PRO A 85 8.17 -6.02 8.81
C PRO A 85 8.36 -6.75 10.15
N ALA A 86 7.28 -7.32 10.72
CA ALA A 86 7.38 -8.13 11.95
C ALA A 86 8.13 -9.43 11.69
N GLU A 87 7.80 -10.12 10.59
CA GLU A 87 8.49 -11.34 10.17
C GLU A 87 9.97 -11.09 9.91
N GLY A 88 10.30 -10.01 9.17
CA GLY A 88 11.67 -9.64 8.88
C GLY A 88 12.49 -9.29 10.12
N ALA A 89 11.89 -8.57 11.07
CA ALA A 89 12.54 -8.28 12.35
C ALA A 89 12.78 -9.55 13.17
N ALA A 90 11.81 -10.47 13.19
CA ALA A 90 11.93 -11.75 13.88
C ALA A 90 13.05 -12.63 13.29
N VAL A 91 13.11 -12.74 11.95
CA VAL A 91 14.19 -13.46 11.25
C VAL A 91 15.55 -12.85 11.58
N LYS A 92 15.69 -11.52 11.50
CA LYS A 92 16.94 -10.82 11.82
C LYS A 92 17.40 -11.06 13.26
N ASN A 93 16.48 -11.24 14.20
CA ASN A 93 16.78 -11.49 15.61
C ASN A 93 16.73 -12.98 15.98
N ASN A 94 16.63 -13.88 14.99
CA ASN A 94 16.59 -15.33 15.16
C ASN A 94 15.54 -15.79 16.20
N THR A 95 14.33 -15.25 16.08
CA THR A 95 13.18 -15.58 16.93
C THR A 95 11.91 -15.81 16.11
N ALA A 96 10.89 -16.41 16.71
CA ALA A 96 9.59 -16.51 16.05
C ALA A 96 8.87 -15.14 16.02
N PRO A 97 8.05 -14.84 14.97
CA PRO A 97 7.34 -13.55 14.86
C PRO A 97 6.46 -13.21 16.06
N ALA A 98 5.68 -14.16 16.57
CA ALA A 98 4.71 -13.88 17.64
C ALA A 98 5.37 -13.45 18.96
N PRO A 99 6.35 -14.18 19.54
CA PRO A 99 7.04 -13.72 20.74
C PRO A 99 7.71 -12.36 20.57
N TRP A 100 8.33 -12.12 19.42
CA TRP A 100 8.95 -10.84 19.10
C TRP A 100 7.93 -9.70 19.07
N THR A 101 6.81 -9.90 18.38
CA THR A 101 5.74 -8.91 18.26
C THR A 101 5.12 -8.57 19.60
N TYR A 102 4.74 -9.56 20.40
CA TYR A 102 4.15 -9.32 21.72
C TYR A 102 5.12 -8.66 22.69
N ALA A 103 6.40 -9.01 22.67
CA ALA A 103 7.40 -8.34 23.48
C ALA A 103 7.55 -6.85 23.11
N ASN A 104 7.52 -6.52 21.83
CA ASN A 104 7.56 -5.14 21.37
C ASN A 104 6.27 -4.37 21.71
N ILE A 105 5.10 -4.98 21.60
CA ILE A 105 3.84 -4.39 22.03
C ILE A 105 3.91 -3.98 23.49
N GLU A 106 4.30 -4.90 24.35
CA GLU A 106 4.40 -4.60 25.78
C GLU A 106 5.41 -3.49 26.08
N TYR A 107 6.57 -3.53 25.43
CA TYR A 107 7.58 -2.50 25.60
C TYR A 107 7.10 -1.11 25.14
N MET A 108 6.50 -1.00 23.96
CA MET A 108 5.98 0.24 23.41
C MET A 108 4.79 0.76 24.24
N LYS A 109 3.94 -0.14 24.74
CA LYS A 109 2.84 0.18 25.65
C LYS A 109 3.33 0.87 26.92
N GLN A 110 4.40 0.36 27.51
CA GLN A 110 5.03 0.99 28.68
C GLN A 110 5.58 2.38 28.33
N GLN A 111 6.16 2.56 27.16
CA GLN A 111 6.63 3.86 26.70
C GLN A 111 5.48 4.86 26.51
N LEU A 112 4.35 4.43 25.88
CA LEU A 112 3.16 5.28 25.73
C LEU A 112 2.54 5.66 27.09
N LYS A 113 2.53 4.74 28.06
CA LYS A 113 2.06 5.03 29.42
C LYS A 113 2.95 6.06 30.11
N LYS A 114 4.29 5.95 29.97
CA LYS A 114 5.22 6.95 30.52
C LYS A 114 5.05 8.33 29.93
N LEU A 115 4.63 8.44 28.65
CA LEU A 115 4.27 9.71 28.02
C LEU A 115 2.97 10.29 28.57
N GLY A 116 2.23 9.55 29.37
CA GLY A 116 1.02 10.00 30.04
C GLY A 116 -0.18 10.23 29.13
N PHE A 117 -0.25 9.57 27.98
CA PHE A 117 -1.37 9.71 27.04
C PHE A 117 -2.70 9.19 27.62
N ALA A 118 -3.78 9.86 27.30
CA ALA A 118 -5.12 9.62 27.83
C ALA A 118 -5.89 8.53 27.06
N TYR A 119 -5.22 7.41 26.76
CA TYR A 119 -5.87 6.29 26.08
C TYR A 119 -6.81 5.52 27.01
N ASP A 120 -7.88 5.02 26.42
CA ASP A 120 -8.71 3.99 27.04
C ASP A 120 -8.09 2.61 26.76
N TRP A 121 -7.29 2.13 27.69
CA TRP A 121 -6.57 0.85 27.56
C TRP A 121 -7.50 -0.37 27.56
N ASP A 122 -8.76 -0.24 28.00
CA ASP A 122 -9.75 -1.32 27.89
C ASP A 122 -10.25 -1.48 26.44
N ARG A 123 -10.01 -0.48 25.59
CA ARG A 123 -10.32 -0.47 24.17
C ARG A 123 -9.10 -0.73 23.29
N GLU A 124 -8.03 -1.29 23.87
CA GLU A 124 -6.84 -1.70 23.13
C GLU A 124 -7.17 -2.83 22.14
N VAL A 125 -6.69 -2.72 20.93
CA VAL A 125 -6.81 -3.76 19.90
C VAL A 125 -5.46 -4.19 19.38
N THR A 126 -5.35 -5.45 18.98
CA THR A 126 -4.12 -6.02 18.40
C THR A 126 -4.50 -6.83 17.17
N THR A 127 -4.11 -6.37 15.99
CA THR A 127 -4.61 -6.91 14.73
C THR A 127 -4.20 -8.37 14.48
N CYS A 128 -3.10 -8.85 15.10
CA CYS A 128 -2.65 -10.22 14.97
C CYS A 128 -3.30 -11.23 15.95
N THR A 129 -4.25 -10.79 16.77
CA THR A 129 -4.97 -11.74 17.64
C THR A 129 -6.16 -12.37 16.92
N PRO A 130 -6.50 -13.64 17.25
CA PRO A 130 -7.65 -14.33 16.65
C PRO A 130 -8.97 -13.59 16.81
N GLU A 131 -9.16 -12.91 17.95
CA GLU A 131 -10.36 -12.11 18.26
C GLU A 131 -10.53 -10.95 17.28
N TYR A 132 -9.40 -10.41 16.76
CA TYR A 132 -9.41 -9.34 15.79
C TYR A 132 -9.47 -9.89 14.36
N TYR A 133 -8.51 -10.72 13.93
CA TYR A 133 -8.40 -11.10 12.52
C TYR A 133 -9.54 -12.01 12.02
N ARG A 134 -10.31 -12.66 12.91
CA ARG A 134 -11.54 -13.34 12.49
C ARG A 134 -12.51 -12.42 11.74
N TRP A 135 -12.53 -11.13 12.10
CA TRP A 135 -13.35 -10.14 11.43
C TRP A 135 -12.79 -9.74 10.08
N GLU A 136 -11.47 -9.68 9.95
CA GLU A 136 -10.80 -9.49 8.66
C GLU A 136 -11.07 -10.66 7.72
N GLN A 137 -11.02 -11.90 8.22
CA GLN A 137 -11.38 -13.10 7.46
C GLN A 137 -12.85 -13.08 7.02
N TRP A 138 -13.76 -12.71 7.93
CA TRP A 138 -15.17 -12.54 7.59
C TRP A 138 -15.35 -11.44 6.52
N PHE A 139 -14.71 -10.31 6.67
CA PHE A 139 -14.76 -9.21 5.70
C PHE A 139 -14.24 -9.65 4.33
N PHE A 140 -13.12 -10.38 4.30
CA PHE A 140 -12.59 -10.94 3.06
C PHE A 140 -13.60 -11.85 2.35
N THR A 141 -14.34 -12.70 3.08
CA THR A 141 -15.39 -13.53 2.47
C THR A 141 -16.50 -12.68 1.86
N LYS A 142 -16.85 -11.53 2.47
CA LYS A 142 -17.83 -10.58 1.91
C LYS A 142 -17.32 -9.87 0.66
N LEU A 143 -16.06 -9.53 0.61
CA LEU A 143 -15.42 -9.01 -0.62
C LEU A 143 -15.46 -10.05 -1.75
N TYR A 144 -15.20 -11.31 -1.43
CA TYR A 144 -15.27 -12.41 -2.40
C TYR A 144 -16.70 -12.62 -2.90
N GLU A 145 -17.70 -12.67 -2.02
CA GLU A 145 -19.13 -12.79 -2.37
C GLU A 145 -19.59 -11.65 -3.31
N LYS A 146 -19.03 -10.45 -3.14
CA LYS A 146 -19.31 -9.29 -4.00
C LYS A 146 -18.48 -9.24 -5.28
N GLY A 147 -17.60 -10.22 -5.54
CA GLY A 147 -16.72 -10.24 -6.71
C GLY A 147 -15.61 -9.18 -6.66
N LEU A 148 -15.35 -8.61 -5.49
CA LEU A 148 -14.28 -7.62 -5.28
C LEU A 148 -12.94 -8.29 -4.95
N ALA A 149 -12.94 -9.48 -4.38
CA ALA A 149 -11.76 -10.33 -4.24
C ALA A 149 -11.81 -11.46 -5.26
N TYR A 150 -10.73 -11.69 -5.96
CA TYR A 150 -10.64 -12.74 -6.98
C TYR A 150 -9.23 -13.33 -7.03
N LYS A 151 -9.11 -14.52 -7.63
CA LYS A 151 -7.84 -15.22 -7.76
C LYS A 151 -7.41 -15.29 -9.22
N LYS A 152 -6.16 -14.97 -9.50
CA LYS A 152 -5.55 -15.14 -10.83
C LYS A 152 -4.07 -15.46 -10.72
N THR A 153 -3.52 -16.08 -11.76
CA THR A 153 -2.07 -16.20 -11.92
C THR A 153 -1.51 -14.88 -12.41
N SER A 154 -0.45 -14.41 -11.77
CA SER A 154 0.22 -13.16 -12.13
C SER A 154 1.71 -13.25 -11.82
N ALA A 155 2.50 -12.55 -12.61
CA ALA A 155 3.92 -12.41 -12.38
C ALA A 155 4.18 -11.54 -11.14
N VAL A 156 5.02 -12.05 -10.24
CA VAL A 156 5.45 -11.37 -9.01
C VAL A 156 6.96 -11.32 -8.94
N ASN A 157 7.48 -10.40 -8.14
CA ASN A 157 8.88 -10.41 -7.77
C ASN A 157 9.10 -11.48 -6.70
N TRP A 158 9.96 -12.43 -6.97
CA TRP A 158 10.26 -13.56 -6.09
C TRP A 158 11.71 -13.50 -5.62
N CYS A 159 11.93 -13.56 -4.33
CA CYS A 159 13.26 -13.77 -3.77
C CYS A 159 13.52 -15.27 -3.60
N PRO A 160 14.46 -15.88 -4.36
CA PRO A 160 14.73 -17.30 -4.25
C PRO A 160 15.46 -17.70 -2.95
N HIS A 161 16.15 -16.76 -2.30
CA HIS A 161 16.81 -16.98 -1.01
C HIS A 161 15.82 -16.94 0.16
N ASP A 162 15.00 -15.88 0.23
CA ASP A 162 14.03 -15.70 1.31
C ASP A 162 12.72 -16.47 1.08
N LEU A 163 12.57 -17.10 -0.09
CA LEU A 163 11.39 -17.88 -0.52
C LEU A 163 10.08 -17.09 -0.35
N THR A 164 10.09 -15.82 -0.72
CA THR A 164 8.96 -14.91 -0.53
C THR A 164 8.69 -14.02 -1.75
N VAL A 165 7.45 -13.55 -1.84
CA VAL A 165 7.05 -12.51 -2.80
C VAL A 165 7.46 -11.15 -2.26
N LEU A 166 7.93 -10.28 -3.13
CA LEU A 166 8.34 -8.91 -2.81
C LEU A 166 7.42 -7.91 -3.51
N ALA A 167 7.01 -6.88 -2.78
CA ALA A 167 6.42 -5.69 -3.36
C ALA A 167 7.48 -4.93 -4.20
N ASN A 168 7.04 -4.06 -5.12
CA ASN A 168 7.98 -3.32 -5.95
C ASN A 168 8.98 -2.48 -5.14
N GLU A 169 8.52 -1.88 -4.04
CA GLU A 169 9.33 -1.06 -3.12
C GLU A 169 10.37 -1.89 -2.33
N GLN A 170 10.24 -3.22 -2.35
CA GLN A 170 11.15 -4.16 -1.70
C GLN A 170 12.20 -4.72 -2.67
N VAL A 171 12.20 -4.25 -3.90
CA VAL A 171 13.22 -4.58 -4.90
C VAL A 171 14.10 -3.35 -5.11
N ILE A 172 15.34 -3.42 -4.64
CA ILE A 172 16.33 -2.34 -4.74
C ILE A 172 17.42 -2.80 -5.71
N ASP A 173 17.64 -2.04 -6.75
CA ASP A 173 18.63 -2.35 -7.79
C ASP A 173 18.52 -3.76 -8.40
N GLY A 174 17.27 -4.26 -8.52
CA GLY A 174 17.00 -5.61 -9.03
C GLY A 174 17.23 -6.72 -8.01
N CYS A 175 17.55 -6.38 -6.77
CA CYS A 175 17.83 -7.31 -5.68
C CYS A 175 16.81 -7.19 -4.55
N CYS A 176 16.68 -8.24 -3.76
CA CYS A 176 15.88 -8.25 -2.55
C CYS A 176 16.44 -7.25 -1.52
N TRP A 177 15.62 -6.33 -1.04
CA TRP A 177 15.97 -5.32 -0.05
C TRP A 177 16.54 -5.88 1.26
N ARG A 178 16.31 -7.17 1.52
CA ARG A 178 16.67 -7.85 2.76
C ARG A 178 17.98 -8.63 2.66
N CYS A 179 18.19 -9.36 1.57
CA CYS A 179 19.30 -10.30 1.44
C CYS A 179 20.19 -10.05 0.21
N ASP A 180 19.96 -8.97 -0.54
CA ASP A 180 20.69 -8.58 -1.77
C ASP A 180 20.72 -9.67 -2.86
N THR A 181 19.90 -10.71 -2.75
CA THR A 181 19.79 -11.75 -3.79
C THR A 181 19.04 -11.20 -4.99
N PRO A 182 19.50 -11.41 -6.22
CA PRO A 182 18.77 -11.03 -7.43
C PRO A 182 17.35 -11.59 -7.43
N VAL A 183 16.39 -10.74 -7.75
CA VAL A 183 14.97 -11.07 -7.75
C VAL A 183 14.59 -11.74 -9.06
N GLU A 184 13.80 -12.79 -8.99
CA GLU A 184 13.25 -13.50 -10.15
C GLU A 184 11.79 -13.11 -10.37
N ARG A 185 11.35 -13.10 -11.64
CA ARG A 185 9.92 -13.02 -11.95
C ARG A 185 9.33 -14.42 -11.98
N LYS A 186 8.33 -14.64 -11.11
CA LYS A 186 7.66 -15.93 -10.98
C LYS A 186 6.16 -15.78 -11.14
N GLU A 187 5.53 -16.60 -11.95
CA GLU A 187 4.08 -16.65 -12.05
C GLU A 187 3.51 -17.53 -10.96
N ILE A 188 2.66 -16.96 -10.12
CA ILE A 188 1.96 -17.71 -9.06
C ILE A 188 0.48 -17.33 -9.04
N PRO A 189 -0.40 -18.30 -8.67
CA PRO A 189 -1.80 -17.99 -8.39
C PRO A 189 -1.89 -17.26 -7.05
N GLN A 190 -2.51 -16.07 -7.06
CA GLN A 190 -2.67 -15.26 -5.84
C GLN A 190 -3.97 -14.48 -5.84
N TRP A 191 -4.35 -13.96 -4.68
CA TRP A 191 -5.52 -13.14 -4.50
C TRP A 191 -5.27 -11.70 -4.91
N PHE A 192 -6.29 -11.10 -5.50
CA PHE A 192 -6.34 -9.69 -5.88
C PHE A 192 -7.61 -9.04 -5.36
N ILE A 193 -7.52 -7.77 -5.03
CA ILE A 193 -8.66 -6.92 -4.74
C ILE A 193 -8.91 -6.02 -5.95
N LYS A 194 -10.17 -5.94 -6.41
CA LYS A 194 -10.58 -5.12 -7.54
C LYS A 194 -10.68 -3.64 -7.13
N ILE A 195 -9.55 -3.02 -6.82
CA ILE A 195 -9.48 -1.65 -6.26
C ILE A 195 -10.06 -0.59 -7.18
N THR A 196 -10.05 -0.81 -8.51
CA THR A 196 -10.58 0.11 -9.50
C THR A 196 -12.11 0.10 -9.61
N ALA A 197 -12.80 -0.83 -8.91
CA ALA A 197 -14.26 -0.92 -8.96
C ALA A 197 -14.97 0.35 -8.44
N TYR A 198 -14.31 1.10 -7.56
CA TYR A 198 -14.81 2.32 -6.94
C TYR A 198 -14.04 3.58 -7.37
N ALA A 199 -13.20 3.49 -8.40
CA ALA A 199 -12.33 4.61 -8.80
C ALA A 199 -13.11 5.88 -9.17
N GLU A 200 -14.20 5.74 -9.92
CA GLU A 200 -15.06 6.87 -10.32
C GLU A 200 -15.80 7.47 -9.12
N GLU A 201 -16.36 6.62 -8.25
CA GLU A 201 -17.03 7.06 -7.03
C GLU A 201 -16.07 7.80 -6.11
N LEU A 202 -14.87 7.24 -5.87
CA LEU A 202 -13.84 7.88 -5.05
C LEU A 202 -13.40 9.23 -5.63
N LEU A 203 -13.29 9.35 -6.94
CA LEU A 203 -12.94 10.61 -7.61
C LEU A 203 -14.01 11.68 -7.38
N ASN A 204 -15.27 11.32 -7.55
CA ASN A 204 -16.41 12.23 -7.38
C ASN A 204 -16.61 12.64 -5.92
N ASP A 205 -16.41 11.71 -4.99
CA ASP A 205 -16.60 11.94 -3.55
C ASP A 205 -15.52 12.87 -2.95
N LEU A 206 -14.39 13.09 -3.64
CA LEU A 206 -13.40 14.10 -3.21
C LEU A 206 -14.01 15.51 -3.10
N ASP A 207 -15.03 15.80 -3.89
CA ASP A 207 -15.71 17.10 -3.88
C ASP A 207 -16.61 17.28 -2.65
N THR A 208 -16.98 16.20 -1.97
CA THR A 208 -17.78 16.20 -0.73
C THR A 208 -16.95 16.34 0.54
N LEU A 209 -15.62 16.24 0.43
CA LEU A 209 -14.69 16.31 1.57
C LEU A 209 -14.30 17.76 1.87
N GLU A 210 -15.26 18.53 2.42
CA GLU A 210 -15.09 19.98 2.66
C GLU A 210 -13.93 20.29 3.63
N ASP A 211 -13.74 19.47 4.67
CA ASP A 211 -12.72 19.67 5.71
C ASP A 211 -11.32 19.16 5.32
N TRP A 212 -11.17 18.57 4.13
CA TRP A 212 -9.89 18.05 3.67
C TRP A 212 -9.05 19.15 3.01
N PRO A 213 -7.72 19.22 3.27
CA PRO A 213 -6.84 20.16 2.59
C PRO A 213 -6.89 19.96 1.07
N GLU A 214 -7.02 21.04 0.32
CA GLU A 214 -7.15 20.99 -1.15
C GLU A 214 -5.93 20.33 -1.81
N GLN A 215 -4.74 20.50 -1.23
CA GLN A 215 -3.53 19.82 -1.69
C GLN A 215 -3.67 18.30 -1.65
N VAL A 216 -4.29 17.76 -0.60
CA VAL A 216 -4.51 16.31 -0.46
C VAL A 216 -5.51 15.83 -1.50
N LYS A 217 -6.62 16.56 -1.69
CA LYS A 217 -7.62 16.23 -2.74
C LYS A 217 -7.00 16.24 -4.13
N THR A 218 -6.16 17.20 -4.43
CA THR A 218 -5.42 17.27 -5.70
C THR A 218 -4.49 16.07 -5.88
N MET A 219 -3.75 15.67 -4.85
CA MET A 219 -2.91 14.47 -4.90
C MET A 219 -3.73 13.21 -5.17
N GLN A 220 -4.91 13.07 -4.55
CA GLN A 220 -5.81 11.93 -4.79
C GLN A 220 -6.39 11.93 -6.20
N ARG A 221 -6.81 13.08 -6.74
CA ARG A 221 -7.28 13.20 -8.13
C ARG A 221 -6.19 12.77 -9.13
N ASN A 222 -4.99 13.23 -8.92
CA ASN A 222 -3.84 12.87 -9.77
C ASN A 222 -3.48 11.39 -9.66
N TRP A 223 -3.59 10.80 -8.47
CA TRP A 223 -3.33 9.37 -8.27
C TRP A 223 -4.37 8.48 -8.95
N ILE A 224 -5.66 8.81 -8.83
CA ILE A 224 -6.75 8.08 -9.50
C ILE A 224 -6.61 8.21 -11.01
N GLY A 225 -6.27 9.38 -11.53
CA GLY A 225 -5.81 9.61 -12.89
C GLY A 225 -6.84 9.19 -13.95
N ARG A 226 -8.10 9.65 -13.86
CA ARG A 226 -9.11 9.36 -14.88
C ARG A 226 -8.65 9.83 -16.25
N SER A 227 -8.63 8.93 -17.22
CA SER A 227 -8.34 9.24 -18.62
C SER A 227 -9.38 8.61 -19.53
N GLU A 228 -9.64 9.27 -20.64
CA GLU A 228 -10.54 8.77 -21.69
C GLU A 228 -9.75 8.56 -22.99
N GLY A 229 -10.05 7.51 -23.70
CA GLY A 229 -9.37 7.18 -24.95
C GLY A 229 -10.12 6.17 -25.78
N VAL A 230 -9.50 5.76 -26.86
CA VAL A 230 -10.07 4.83 -27.84
C VAL A 230 -9.15 3.62 -27.97
N GLU A 231 -9.76 2.43 -27.98
CA GLU A 231 -9.08 1.21 -28.39
C GLU A 231 -9.18 1.06 -29.91
N ILE A 232 -8.05 0.84 -30.55
CA ILE A 232 -7.96 0.68 -32.00
C ILE A 232 -7.31 -0.67 -32.29
N THR A 233 -7.95 -1.45 -33.16
CA THR A 233 -7.45 -2.77 -33.56
C THR A 233 -6.85 -2.69 -34.96
N PHE A 234 -5.62 -3.19 -35.05
CA PHE A 234 -4.87 -3.35 -36.31
C PHE A 234 -4.80 -4.83 -36.68
N ASP A 235 -4.92 -5.14 -37.97
CA ASP A 235 -4.60 -6.45 -38.47
C ASP A 235 -3.06 -6.57 -38.62
N VAL A 236 -2.49 -7.69 -38.16
CA VAL A 236 -1.05 -7.96 -38.36
C VAL A 236 -0.82 -8.44 -39.79
N ALA A 237 0.09 -7.79 -40.53
CA ALA A 237 0.38 -8.14 -41.91
C ALA A 237 0.87 -9.60 -42.00
N ASP A 238 0.40 -10.29 -43.04
CA ASP A 238 0.78 -11.68 -43.33
C ASP A 238 0.44 -12.67 -42.18
N SER A 239 -0.54 -12.32 -41.34
CA SER A 239 -1.01 -13.12 -40.19
C SER A 239 -2.51 -13.02 -40.04
N THR A 240 -3.11 -13.92 -39.26
CA THR A 240 -4.52 -13.84 -38.80
C THR A 240 -4.66 -13.12 -37.47
N GLU A 241 -3.56 -12.71 -36.87
CA GLU A 241 -3.53 -12.07 -35.57
C GLU A 241 -3.93 -10.60 -35.65
N LYS A 242 -4.41 -10.09 -34.54
CA LYS A 242 -4.79 -8.68 -34.36
C LYS A 242 -4.03 -8.06 -33.20
N LEU A 243 -3.69 -6.78 -33.34
CA LEU A 243 -3.06 -6.00 -32.31
C LEU A 243 -3.99 -4.85 -31.90
N SER A 244 -4.48 -4.87 -30.67
CA SER A 244 -5.24 -3.77 -30.09
C SER A 244 -4.31 -2.82 -29.33
N VAL A 245 -4.45 -1.53 -29.59
CA VAL A 245 -3.73 -0.46 -28.92
C VAL A 245 -4.71 0.56 -28.34
N TYR A 246 -4.37 1.12 -27.20
CA TYR A 246 -5.16 2.19 -26.57
C TYR A 246 -4.45 3.52 -26.75
N THR A 247 -5.22 4.57 -27.11
CA THR A 247 -4.70 5.94 -27.20
C THR A 247 -5.66 6.95 -26.59
N THR A 248 -5.11 7.94 -25.88
CA THR A 248 -5.86 9.13 -25.43
C THR A 248 -5.85 10.25 -26.48
N ARG A 249 -5.17 10.05 -27.61
CA ARG A 249 -5.03 11.01 -28.71
C ARG A 249 -5.49 10.41 -30.04
N PRO A 250 -6.81 10.07 -30.17
CA PRO A 250 -7.33 9.56 -31.44
C PRO A 250 -7.23 10.57 -32.61
N ASP A 251 -7.13 11.86 -32.31
CA ASP A 251 -6.91 12.94 -33.26
C ASP A 251 -5.59 12.80 -34.02
N THR A 252 -4.58 12.14 -33.48
CA THR A 252 -3.28 11.91 -34.12
C THR A 252 -3.21 10.59 -34.89
N PHE A 253 -4.28 9.81 -34.92
CA PHE A 253 -4.28 8.45 -35.47
C PHE A 253 -3.84 8.36 -36.94
N MET A 254 -4.22 9.33 -37.77
CA MET A 254 -3.80 9.36 -39.17
C MET A 254 -2.31 9.59 -39.38
N GLY A 255 -1.59 10.02 -38.35
CA GLY A 255 -0.13 10.23 -38.36
C GLY A 255 0.67 9.11 -37.72
N VAL A 256 0.05 7.94 -37.44
CA VAL A 256 0.77 6.82 -36.87
C VAL A 256 1.85 6.30 -37.81
N THR A 257 3.07 6.15 -37.32
CA THR A 257 4.22 5.69 -38.11
C THR A 257 4.74 4.33 -37.66
N TYR A 258 4.52 3.96 -36.38
CA TYR A 258 4.88 2.65 -35.84
C TYR A 258 3.96 2.29 -34.67
N LEU A 259 3.91 1.00 -34.37
CA LEU A 259 3.27 0.44 -33.19
C LEU A 259 4.32 -0.18 -32.29
N ALA A 260 4.17 -0.04 -30.98
CA ALA A 260 5.10 -0.61 -30.00
C ALA A 260 4.39 -1.68 -29.15
N VAL A 261 5.06 -2.79 -28.94
CA VAL A 261 4.63 -3.86 -28.06
C VAL A 261 5.65 -4.08 -26.94
N ALA A 262 5.17 -4.48 -25.77
CA ALA A 262 6.09 -4.84 -24.68
C ALA A 262 6.92 -6.09 -25.02
N ALA A 263 8.10 -6.21 -24.45
CA ALA A 263 8.99 -7.34 -24.65
C ALA A 263 8.35 -8.72 -24.33
N GLY A 264 7.38 -8.74 -23.40
CA GLY A 264 6.62 -9.95 -23.06
C GLY A 264 5.44 -10.26 -24.00
N HIS A 265 5.14 -9.40 -24.97
CA HIS A 265 4.00 -9.59 -25.87
C HIS A 265 4.20 -10.80 -26.79
N PRO A 266 3.16 -11.62 -27.09
CA PRO A 266 3.27 -12.78 -27.97
C PRO A 266 3.92 -12.48 -29.34
N LEU A 267 3.54 -11.38 -29.98
CA LEU A 267 4.14 -10.97 -31.26
C LEU A 267 5.65 -10.69 -31.16
N ALA A 268 6.12 -10.08 -30.08
CA ALA A 268 7.55 -9.87 -29.87
C ALA A 268 8.30 -11.21 -29.68
N GLN A 269 7.71 -12.15 -28.94
CA GLN A 269 8.26 -13.49 -28.76
C GLN A 269 8.29 -14.27 -30.06
N GLN A 270 7.27 -14.16 -30.89
CA GLN A 270 7.20 -14.79 -32.20
C GLN A 270 8.29 -14.24 -33.12
N ALA A 271 8.44 -12.93 -33.23
CA ALA A 271 9.48 -12.27 -34.02
C ALA A 271 10.89 -12.68 -33.58
N ALA A 272 11.11 -12.86 -32.28
CA ALA A 272 12.40 -13.26 -31.72
C ALA A 272 12.81 -14.69 -32.04
N GLN A 273 11.90 -15.59 -32.47
CA GLN A 273 12.23 -16.97 -32.80
C GLN A 273 13.29 -17.07 -33.91
N ASN A 274 13.24 -16.14 -34.85
CA ASN A 274 14.15 -16.10 -35.99
C ASN A 274 15.13 -14.91 -35.96
N ASN A 275 15.21 -14.17 -34.84
CA ASN A 275 16.07 -13.01 -34.67
C ASN A 275 16.81 -13.07 -33.31
N PRO A 276 18.08 -13.56 -33.31
CA PRO A 276 18.87 -13.67 -32.09
C PRO A 276 19.13 -12.33 -31.37
N GLU A 277 19.26 -11.24 -32.10
CA GLU A 277 19.50 -9.91 -31.53
C GLU A 277 18.24 -9.43 -30.78
N LEU A 278 17.07 -9.59 -31.39
CA LEU A 278 15.79 -9.27 -30.75
C LEU A 278 15.57 -10.14 -29.52
N LYS A 279 15.94 -11.41 -29.56
CA LYS A 279 15.86 -12.30 -28.40
C LYS A 279 16.72 -11.80 -27.24
N THR A 280 17.96 -11.41 -27.51
CA THR A 280 18.86 -10.84 -26.51
C THR A 280 18.28 -9.56 -25.92
N PHE A 281 17.74 -8.67 -26.76
CA PHE A 281 17.09 -7.44 -26.30
C PHE A 281 15.86 -7.71 -25.41
N ILE A 282 15.04 -8.68 -25.75
CA ILE A 282 13.88 -9.10 -24.93
C ILE A 282 14.34 -9.63 -23.56
N ASP A 283 15.42 -10.41 -23.54
CA ASP A 283 15.98 -10.94 -22.28
C ASP A 283 16.58 -9.81 -21.42
N GLU A 284 17.21 -8.80 -22.00
CA GLU A 284 17.63 -7.58 -21.30
C GLU A 284 16.42 -6.83 -20.70
N CYS A 285 15.35 -6.65 -21.47
CA CYS A 285 14.14 -5.99 -21.01
C CYS A 285 13.47 -6.71 -19.83
N ARG A 286 13.56 -8.04 -19.76
CA ARG A 286 13.01 -8.83 -18.64
C ARG A 286 13.74 -8.56 -17.34
N ASN A 287 15.02 -8.20 -17.39
CA ASN A 287 15.84 -7.90 -16.22
C ASN A 287 15.82 -6.42 -15.84
N THR A 288 15.04 -5.60 -16.56
CA THR A 288 14.96 -4.16 -16.30
C THR A 288 14.09 -3.87 -15.08
N LYS A 289 14.46 -2.86 -14.31
CA LYS A 289 13.72 -2.37 -13.13
C LYS A 289 12.27 -2.00 -13.50
N VAL A 290 11.33 -2.38 -12.62
CA VAL A 290 9.88 -2.28 -12.89
C VAL A 290 9.19 -1.23 -11.99
N ALA A 291 9.92 -0.54 -11.09
CA ALA A 291 9.33 0.51 -10.27
C ALA A 291 8.85 1.67 -11.15
N GLU A 292 7.59 2.05 -11.04
CA GLU A 292 6.95 3.06 -11.91
C GLU A 292 7.69 4.40 -11.92
N ALA A 293 8.21 4.82 -10.76
CA ALA A 293 9.01 6.03 -10.63
C ALA A 293 10.36 5.94 -11.36
N GLU A 294 10.98 4.75 -11.42
CA GLU A 294 12.22 4.51 -12.14
C GLU A 294 11.96 4.39 -13.65
N MET A 295 10.87 3.73 -14.06
CA MET A 295 10.45 3.63 -15.46
C MET A 295 10.17 4.99 -16.10
N ALA A 296 9.66 5.95 -15.34
CA ALA A 296 9.38 7.30 -15.81
C ALA A 296 10.66 8.08 -16.19
N THR A 297 11.78 7.77 -15.55
CA THR A 297 13.08 8.46 -15.74
C THR A 297 14.07 7.68 -16.59
N MET A 298 13.79 6.41 -16.91
CA MET A 298 14.67 5.56 -17.73
C MET A 298 14.69 6.00 -19.19
N GLU A 299 15.84 5.84 -19.83
CA GLU A 299 15.97 5.96 -21.29
C GLU A 299 15.11 4.89 -21.97
N LYS A 300 14.20 5.33 -22.83
CA LYS A 300 13.34 4.43 -23.58
C LYS A 300 14.12 3.77 -24.70
N LYS A 301 14.26 2.44 -24.62
CA LYS A 301 14.90 1.61 -25.64
C LYS A 301 13.86 0.85 -26.43
N GLY A 302 14.11 0.63 -27.70
CA GLY A 302 13.26 -0.15 -28.59
C GLY A 302 14.08 -0.84 -29.67
N MET A 303 13.57 -1.96 -30.17
CA MET A 303 14.15 -2.71 -31.29
C MET A 303 13.06 -3.10 -32.27
N ALA A 304 13.34 -2.96 -33.55
CA ALA A 304 12.39 -3.33 -34.61
C ALA A 304 12.16 -4.86 -34.60
N THR A 305 10.89 -5.25 -34.64
CA THR A 305 10.49 -6.67 -34.69
C THR A 305 10.59 -7.26 -36.11
N GLY A 306 10.59 -6.39 -37.13
CA GLY A 306 10.46 -6.79 -38.53
C GLY A 306 9.04 -7.14 -38.95
N MET A 307 8.07 -7.03 -38.04
CA MET A 307 6.65 -7.23 -38.31
C MET A 307 5.96 -5.90 -38.67
N PHE A 308 4.85 -5.99 -39.37
CA PHE A 308 4.04 -4.83 -39.77
C PHE A 308 2.58 -5.04 -39.40
N ALA A 309 1.90 -3.96 -39.14
CA ALA A 309 0.45 -3.93 -39.00
C ALA A 309 -0.19 -3.17 -40.18
N ILE A 310 -1.47 -3.39 -40.40
CA ILE A 310 -2.24 -2.68 -41.45
C ILE A 310 -3.07 -1.59 -40.81
N HIS A 311 -2.90 -0.37 -41.24
CA HIS A 311 -3.67 0.76 -40.75
C HIS A 311 -5.17 0.58 -41.13
N PRO A 312 -6.10 0.54 -40.17
CA PRO A 312 -7.47 0.10 -40.40
C PRO A 312 -8.27 1.06 -41.32
N LEU A 313 -7.85 2.32 -41.50
CA LEU A 313 -8.56 3.27 -42.34
C LEU A 313 -7.86 3.48 -43.69
N THR A 314 -6.52 3.49 -43.75
CA THR A 314 -5.77 3.76 -45.00
C THR A 314 -5.35 2.49 -45.72
N GLY A 315 -5.24 1.34 -45.04
CA GLY A 315 -4.72 0.11 -45.58
C GLY A 315 -3.19 0.07 -45.74
N GLU A 316 -2.49 1.13 -45.32
CA GLU A 316 -1.05 1.21 -45.40
C GLU A 316 -0.35 0.32 -44.35
N LYS A 317 0.84 -0.17 -44.68
CA LYS A 317 1.66 -0.91 -43.70
C LYS A 317 2.32 0.06 -42.70
N VAL A 318 2.19 -0.23 -41.43
CA VAL A 318 2.79 0.49 -40.29
C VAL A 318 3.77 -0.44 -39.58
N ALA A 319 4.99 0.02 -39.25
CA ALA A 319 6.05 -0.75 -38.63
C ALA A 319 5.72 -1.15 -37.18
#